data_c3e45b669f4b37155c927eeb4322402b
#
_entry.id   c3e45b669f4b37155c927eeb4322402b
#
_cell.length_a   1.000
_cell.length_b   1.000
_cell.length_c   1.000
_cell.angle_alpha   90.00
_cell.angle_beta   90.00
_cell.angle_gamma   90.00
#
_symmetry.space_group_name_H-M   'P 1'
#
loop_
_entity.id
_entity.type
_entity.pdbx_description
1 polymer ?
#
loop_
_entity_poly.entity_id
_entity_poly.type
_entity_poly.pdbx_seq_one_letter_code
_entity_poly.pdbx_strand_id
1 'polypeptide(L)'
;MTSDTTSPPSTAFRAVGDLRLLTWPALDASGAGAAVTARAGGVSSGPYESLNLSLSVGDDPGCVLENRHRLATAFGAAPGDFVFARQVHGAGVRVVTEADRGSGAFRLDDAVDDTDALVTTSPEVVLAILTADCVPIVLHDPVAGVLACVHAGWRGTVAGVTAATLAVMQGLGTRPSDVVAGIGPAVGADRYQVGPDVHQAVTRSFGPAAAQFIHPDPSAPGRWLLDLRAANRHALRQAGVPGARIHAADIPTGPVPGHFFSDRAARPCGRLALAARLRPGGER
;
A
#
# COMPACT_ATOMS: atom_id res chain seq x y z
N MET A 1 6.63 29.03 29.75
CA MET A 1 5.89 28.77 28.50
C MET A 1 6.56 27.58 27.83
N THR A 2 6.10 26.37 28.13
CA THR A 2 6.59 25.14 27.48
C THR A 2 5.86 25.02 26.16
N SER A 3 6.57 25.23 25.05
CA SER A 3 6.08 24.99 23.71
C SER A 3 5.83 23.47 23.57
N ASP A 4 4.57 23.09 23.58
CA ASP A 4 4.08 21.74 23.29
C ASP A 4 4.35 21.49 21.80
N THR A 5 5.53 20.96 21.47
CA THR A 5 5.88 20.51 20.13
C THR A 5 5.26 19.15 19.90
N THR A 6 3.95 19.10 19.67
CA THR A 6 3.31 17.89 19.16
C THR A 6 3.94 17.54 17.82
N SER A 7 4.62 16.41 17.76
CA SER A 7 5.14 15.88 16.49
C SER A 7 4.00 15.82 15.46
N PRO A 8 4.24 16.18 14.18
CA PRO A 8 3.19 16.15 13.18
C PRO A 8 2.62 14.74 13.06
N PRO A 9 1.31 14.61 12.77
CA PRO A 9 0.67 13.29 12.64
C PRO A 9 1.36 12.47 11.56
N SER A 10 1.48 11.16 11.79
CA SER A 10 2.15 10.24 10.85
C SER A 10 1.43 10.15 9.50
N THR A 11 0.13 10.44 9.46
CA THR A 11 -0.72 10.46 8.26
C THR A 11 -1.74 11.59 8.34
N ALA A 12 -2.21 12.06 7.18
CA ALA A 12 -3.25 13.06 7.07
C ALA A 12 -4.20 12.75 5.91
N PHE A 13 -5.48 13.13 6.06
CA PHE A 13 -6.40 13.14 4.92
C PHE A 13 -6.30 14.45 4.15
N ARG A 14 -6.19 14.35 2.83
CA ARG A 14 -6.21 15.47 1.89
C ARG A 14 -7.40 15.31 0.95
N ALA A 15 -8.19 16.36 0.76
CA ALA A 15 -9.20 16.42 -0.29
C ALA A 15 -8.58 16.97 -1.58
N VAL A 16 -8.86 16.34 -2.71
CA VAL A 16 -8.48 16.80 -4.04
C VAL A 16 -9.69 16.58 -4.97
N GLY A 17 -10.40 17.66 -5.28
CA GLY A 17 -11.73 17.57 -5.86
C GLY A 17 -12.65 16.75 -4.97
N ASP A 18 -13.34 15.76 -5.54
CA ASP A 18 -14.23 14.84 -4.79
C ASP A 18 -13.47 13.69 -4.11
N LEU A 19 -12.17 13.54 -4.37
CA LEU A 19 -11.38 12.46 -3.80
C LEU A 19 -10.88 12.81 -2.41
N ARG A 20 -10.88 11.81 -1.54
CA ARG A 20 -10.24 11.85 -0.24
C ARG A 20 -9.05 10.90 -0.23
N LEU A 21 -7.86 11.44 -0.02
CA LEU A 21 -6.59 10.74 -0.10
C LEU A 21 -5.93 10.72 1.28
N LEU A 22 -5.49 9.55 1.74
CA LEU A 22 -4.64 9.43 2.92
C LEU A 22 -3.19 9.57 2.49
N THR A 23 -2.48 10.53 3.04
CA THR A 23 -1.10 10.88 2.71
C THR A 23 -0.18 10.79 3.92
N TRP A 24 1.13 10.83 3.68
CA TRP A 24 2.16 10.85 4.72
C TRP A 24 2.99 12.14 4.59
N PRO A 25 2.87 13.10 5.53
CA PRO A 25 3.66 14.35 5.50
C PRO A 25 5.18 14.10 5.41
N ALA A 26 5.68 13.03 6.02
CA ALA A 26 7.09 12.66 5.95
C ALA A 26 7.56 12.24 4.55
N LEU A 27 6.71 11.56 3.77
CA LEU A 27 7.00 11.22 2.37
C LEU A 27 6.95 12.47 1.49
N ASP A 28 5.94 13.33 1.70
CA ASP A 28 5.86 14.63 1.01
C ASP A 28 7.12 15.46 1.24
N ALA A 29 7.58 15.56 2.48
CA ALA A 29 8.80 16.28 2.86
C ALA A 29 10.08 15.62 2.29
N SER A 30 10.08 14.32 2.04
CA SER A 30 11.22 13.63 1.46
C SER A 30 11.28 13.71 -0.07
N GLY A 31 10.26 14.22 -0.75
CA GLY A 31 10.22 14.37 -2.20
C GLY A 31 9.41 13.29 -2.94
N ALA A 32 8.59 12.52 -2.24
CA ALA A 32 7.67 11.56 -2.86
C ALA A 32 6.21 11.94 -2.63
N GLY A 33 5.43 12.08 -3.68
CA GLY A 33 3.97 12.18 -3.59
C GLY A 33 3.37 10.79 -3.48
N ALA A 34 2.78 10.45 -2.32
CA ALA A 34 2.18 9.14 -2.09
C ALA A 34 0.83 9.25 -1.38
N ALA A 35 -0.15 8.45 -1.81
CA ALA A 35 -1.46 8.43 -1.18
C ALA A 35 -2.17 7.08 -1.31
N VAL A 36 -2.99 6.74 -0.30
CA VAL A 36 -4.02 5.70 -0.43
C VAL A 36 -5.37 6.37 -0.64
N THR A 37 -6.10 5.93 -1.66
CA THR A 37 -7.45 6.45 -1.94
C THR A 37 -8.44 6.00 -0.87
N ALA A 38 -9.36 6.88 -0.48
CA ALA A 38 -10.59 6.45 0.18
C ALA A 38 -11.56 5.84 -0.85
N ARG A 39 -12.66 5.22 -0.38
CA ARG A 39 -13.66 4.60 -1.27
C ARG A 39 -14.61 5.60 -1.92
N ALA A 40 -14.68 6.83 -1.42
CA ALA A 40 -15.58 7.87 -1.92
C ALA A 40 -14.99 8.70 -3.06
N GLY A 41 -15.86 9.33 -3.87
CA GLY A 41 -15.48 10.25 -4.93
C GLY A 41 -15.41 9.64 -6.34
N GLY A 42 -15.84 8.39 -6.49
CA GLY A 42 -15.91 7.70 -7.79
C GLY A 42 -17.32 7.65 -8.38
N VAL A 43 -17.46 6.86 -9.46
CA VAL A 43 -18.71 6.67 -10.22
C VAL A 43 -19.26 5.24 -10.17
N SER A 44 -18.52 4.30 -9.59
CA SER A 44 -19.00 2.93 -9.42
C SER A 44 -20.17 2.86 -8.45
N SER A 45 -21.04 1.85 -8.60
CA SER A 45 -22.25 1.67 -7.81
C SER A 45 -22.28 0.33 -7.07
N GLY A 46 -23.28 0.13 -6.23
CA GLY A 46 -23.51 -1.12 -5.51
C GLY A 46 -22.31 -1.49 -4.60
N PRO A 47 -21.81 -2.73 -4.65
CA PRO A 47 -20.70 -3.16 -3.79
C PRO A 47 -19.37 -2.45 -4.06
N TYR A 48 -19.28 -1.74 -5.18
CA TYR A 48 -18.09 -1.03 -5.65
C TYR A 48 -18.15 0.48 -5.37
N GLU A 49 -19.22 0.95 -4.71
CA GLU A 49 -19.47 2.37 -4.44
C GLU A 49 -18.36 2.97 -3.56
N SER A 50 -17.65 4.00 -4.07
CA SER A 50 -17.83 4.58 -5.40
C SER A 50 -16.53 4.60 -6.20
N LEU A 51 -15.33 4.67 -5.55
CA LEU A 51 -14.02 4.80 -6.18
C LEU A 51 -13.32 3.44 -6.27
N ASN A 52 -13.95 2.46 -6.95
CA ASN A 52 -13.26 1.21 -7.25
C ASN A 52 -12.24 1.43 -8.38
N LEU A 53 -11.01 0.95 -8.16
CA LEU A 53 -9.88 1.12 -9.08
C LEU A 53 -9.43 -0.19 -9.74
N SER A 54 -10.12 -1.30 -9.44
CA SER A 54 -9.78 -2.63 -9.96
C SER A 54 -10.66 -3.04 -11.13
N LEU A 55 -10.02 -3.45 -12.22
CA LEU A 55 -10.66 -4.09 -13.38
C LEU A 55 -10.97 -5.59 -13.18
N SER A 56 -10.56 -6.20 -12.04
CA SER A 56 -10.62 -7.64 -11.82
C SER A 56 -11.71 -8.09 -10.83
N VAL A 57 -12.54 -7.19 -10.31
CA VAL A 57 -13.51 -7.51 -9.24
C VAL A 57 -14.96 -7.65 -9.73
N GLY A 58 -15.21 -7.44 -11.04
CA GLY A 58 -16.54 -7.60 -11.63
C GLY A 58 -17.37 -6.31 -11.68
N ASP A 59 -16.74 -5.15 -11.50
CA ASP A 59 -17.34 -3.84 -11.72
C ASP A 59 -17.41 -3.50 -13.22
N ASP A 60 -18.20 -2.47 -13.59
CA ASP A 60 -18.21 -1.94 -14.95
C ASP A 60 -16.84 -1.35 -15.30
N PRO A 61 -16.17 -1.83 -16.39
CA PRO A 61 -14.86 -1.31 -16.77
C PRO A 61 -14.84 0.18 -17.07
N GLY A 62 -15.94 0.74 -17.62
CA GLY A 62 -16.06 2.16 -17.91
C GLY A 62 -16.03 2.99 -16.62
N CYS A 63 -16.74 2.54 -15.59
CA CYS A 63 -16.70 3.16 -14.26
C CYS A 63 -15.29 3.12 -13.65
N VAL A 64 -14.59 1.97 -13.77
CA VAL A 64 -13.23 1.85 -13.27
C VAL A 64 -12.25 2.78 -14.00
N LEU A 65 -12.36 2.90 -15.32
CA LEU A 65 -11.51 3.80 -16.11
C LEU A 65 -11.77 5.27 -15.77
N GLU A 66 -13.03 5.67 -15.56
CA GLU A 66 -13.35 7.02 -15.07
C GLU A 66 -12.77 7.26 -13.66
N ASN A 67 -12.87 6.29 -12.75
CA ASN A 67 -12.27 6.38 -11.42
C ASN A 67 -10.75 6.54 -11.50
N ARG A 68 -10.08 5.80 -12.38
CA ARG A 68 -8.63 5.92 -12.62
C ARG A 68 -8.26 7.27 -13.22
N HIS A 69 -9.10 7.82 -14.10
CA HIS A 69 -8.92 9.17 -14.62
C HIS A 69 -8.98 10.23 -13.51
N ARG A 70 -9.96 10.13 -12.60
CA ARG A 70 -10.04 11.02 -11.42
C ARG A 70 -8.80 10.91 -10.53
N LEU A 71 -8.33 9.69 -10.27
CA LEU A 71 -7.10 9.49 -9.50
C LEU A 71 -5.90 10.12 -10.20
N ALA A 72 -5.75 9.93 -11.52
CA ALA A 72 -4.65 10.51 -12.28
C ALA A 72 -4.68 12.04 -12.21
N THR A 73 -5.85 12.66 -12.39
CA THR A 73 -6.04 14.12 -12.22
C THR A 73 -5.61 14.60 -10.83
N ALA A 74 -5.97 13.85 -9.77
CA ALA A 74 -5.59 14.19 -8.41
C ALA A 74 -4.07 14.11 -8.14
N PHE A 75 -3.35 13.31 -8.93
CA PHE A 75 -1.89 13.20 -8.92
C PHE A 75 -1.20 14.20 -9.88
N GLY A 76 -1.95 15.00 -10.63
CA GLY A 76 -1.40 15.87 -11.68
C GLY A 76 -0.71 15.07 -12.78
N ALA A 77 -1.26 13.92 -13.14
CA ALA A 77 -0.73 12.95 -14.08
C ALA A 77 -1.82 12.54 -15.10
N ALA A 78 -1.41 11.91 -16.21
CA ALA A 78 -2.32 11.23 -17.11
C ALA A 78 -2.54 9.76 -16.67
N PRO A 79 -3.68 9.12 -16.98
CA PRO A 79 -3.88 7.70 -16.71
C PRO A 79 -2.77 6.80 -17.28
N GLY A 80 -2.21 7.17 -18.43
CA GLY A 80 -1.11 6.48 -19.08
C GLY A 80 0.25 6.61 -18.38
N ASP A 81 0.38 7.44 -17.34
CA ASP A 81 1.60 7.54 -16.53
C ASP A 81 1.64 6.47 -15.44
N PHE A 82 0.49 5.84 -15.17
CA PHE A 82 0.35 4.83 -14.14
C PHE A 82 0.84 3.47 -14.62
N VAL A 83 1.47 2.74 -13.70
CA VAL A 83 1.84 1.33 -13.86
C VAL A 83 1.16 0.54 -12.76
N PHE A 84 0.32 -0.43 -13.16
CA PHE A 84 -0.37 -1.36 -12.26
C PHE A 84 0.24 -2.75 -12.37
N ALA A 85 0.29 -3.45 -11.25
CA ALA A 85 0.72 -4.84 -11.18
C ALA A 85 -0.46 -5.80 -11.18
N ARG A 86 -0.28 -6.98 -11.79
CA ARG A 86 -1.13 -8.14 -11.57
C ARG A 86 -0.65 -8.87 -10.31
N GLN A 87 -1.22 -8.48 -9.17
CA GLN A 87 -0.86 -8.94 -7.84
C GLN A 87 -1.31 -10.39 -7.62
N VAL A 88 -0.41 -11.21 -7.11
CA VAL A 88 -0.64 -12.65 -6.87
C VAL A 88 -0.49 -13.04 -5.39
N HIS A 89 -0.35 -12.07 -4.50
CA HIS A 89 -0.05 -12.24 -3.08
C HIS A 89 1.29 -12.96 -2.83
N GLY A 90 2.25 -12.77 -3.72
CA GLY A 90 3.59 -13.32 -3.68
C GLY A 90 4.63 -12.34 -3.11
N ALA A 91 5.88 -12.56 -3.49
CA ALA A 91 7.01 -11.67 -3.17
C ALA A 91 7.73 -11.18 -4.45
N GLY A 92 7.06 -11.24 -5.61
CA GLY A 92 7.58 -10.72 -6.88
C GLY A 92 7.76 -9.21 -6.84
N VAL A 93 8.93 -8.73 -7.26
CA VAL A 93 9.29 -7.31 -7.32
C VAL A 93 9.74 -6.97 -8.73
N ARG A 94 9.21 -5.89 -9.30
CA ARG A 94 9.58 -5.41 -10.64
C ARG A 94 10.10 -3.98 -10.57
N VAL A 95 11.27 -3.76 -11.14
CA VAL A 95 11.73 -2.39 -11.47
C VAL A 95 11.03 -1.96 -12.75
N VAL A 96 10.38 -0.81 -12.72
CA VAL A 96 9.65 -0.23 -13.86
C VAL A 96 10.23 1.12 -14.22
N THR A 97 10.17 1.42 -15.51
CA THR A 97 10.73 2.60 -16.13
C THR A 97 9.67 3.33 -16.95
N GLU A 98 10.04 4.38 -17.64
CA GLU A 98 9.15 5.11 -18.56
C GLU A 98 8.60 4.21 -19.68
N ALA A 99 9.31 3.16 -20.08
CA ALA A 99 8.85 2.20 -21.08
C ALA A 99 7.65 1.36 -20.61
N ASP A 100 7.46 1.25 -19.28
CA ASP A 100 6.36 0.49 -18.67
C ASP A 100 5.10 1.35 -18.43
N ARG A 101 5.14 2.66 -18.75
CA ARG A 101 3.99 3.57 -18.55
C ARG A 101 2.76 3.05 -19.27
N GLY A 102 1.62 3.10 -18.60
CA GLY A 102 0.34 2.62 -19.10
C GLY A 102 0.09 1.13 -18.85
N SER A 103 1.09 0.35 -18.42
CA SER A 103 0.88 -1.07 -18.12
C SER A 103 -0.19 -1.26 -17.04
N GLY A 104 -1.23 -2.03 -17.36
CA GLY A 104 -2.39 -2.26 -16.49
C GLY A 104 -3.29 -1.04 -16.27
N ALA A 105 -3.01 0.11 -16.87
CA ALA A 105 -3.77 1.34 -16.64
C ALA A 105 -5.16 1.30 -17.29
N PHE A 106 -5.28 0.68 -18.44
CA PHE A 106 -6.52 0.63 -19.25
C PHE A 106 -7.10 -0.77 -19.35
N ARG A 107 -6.27 -1.80 -19.23
CA ARG A 107 -6.65 -3.21 -19.35
C ARG A 107 -5.88 -4.03 -18.33
N LEU A 108 -6.45 -5.18 -17.95
CA LEU A 108 -5.82 -6.07 -16.98
C LEU A 108 -4.74 -6.96 -17.61
N ASP A 109 -4.88 -7.29 -18.89
CA ASP A 109 -4.02 -8.22 -19.60
C ASP A 109 -2.62 -7.67 -19.92
N ASP A 110 -2.44 -6.35 -19.86
CA ASP A 110 -1.15 -5.69 -20.02
C ASP A 110 -0.52 -5.19 -18.70
N ALA A 111 -1.11 -5.57 -17.56
CA ALA A 111 -0.54 -5.27 -16.24
C ALA A 111 0.78 -6.03 -16.03
N VAL A 112 1.67 -5.49 -15.19
CA VAL A 112 2.96 -6.14 -14.86
C VAL A 112 2.71 -7.46 -14.15
N ASP A 113 3.10 -8.56 -14.79
CA ASP A 113 2.79 -9.93 -14.36
C ASP A 113 3.45 -10.32 -13.04
N ASP A 114 2.73 -11.16 -12.27
CA ASP A 114 3.20 -11.88 -11.08
C ASP A 114 4.00 -11.00 -10.10
N THR A 115 3.51 -9.76 -9.90
CA THR A 115 4.24 -8.72 -9.19
C THR A 115 3.39 -8.17 -8.04
N ASP A 116 3.97 -8.17 -6.84
CA ASP A 116 3.36 -7.59 -5.63
C ASP A 116 4.09 -6.33 -5.14
N ALA A 117 5.21 -5.97 -5.77
CA ALA A 117 5.89 -4.71 -5.53
C ALA A 117 6.47 -4.11 -6.81
N LEU A 118 6.25 -2.82 -6.99
CA LEU A 118 6.80 -2.01 -8.07
C LEU A 118 7.86 -1.06 -7.53
N VAL A 119 8.98 -0.92 -8.23
CA VAL A 119 10.11 -0.03 -7.88
C VAL A 119 10.43 0.86 -9.07
N THR A 120 10.73 2.12 -8.87
CA THR A 120 11.15 3.03 -9.94
C THR A 120 12.18 4.05 -9.44
N THR A 121 12.97 4.57 -10.39
CA THR A 121 13.83 5.76 -10.24
C THR A 121 13.37 6.90 -11.14
N SER A 122 12.28 6.70 -11.92
CA SER A 122 11.77 7.71 -12.85
C SER A 122 10.66 8.54 -12.23
N PRO A 123 10.72 9.87 -12.28
CA PRO A 123 9.64 10.77 -11.88
C PRO A 123 8.44 10.75 -12.85
N GLU A 124 8.62 10.19 -14.05
CA GLU A 124 7.58 10.11 -15.08
C GLU A 124 6.60 8.95 -14.86
N VAL A 125 6.90 8.07 -13.89
CA VAL A 125 6.10 6.89 -13.59
C VAL A 125 5.31 7.11 -12.29
N VAL A 126 4.02 6.79 -12.30
CA VAL A 126 3.19 6.66 -11.11
C VAL A 126 3.00 5.18 -10.80
N LEU A 127 3.58 4.71 -9.71
CA LEU A 127 3.38 3.34 -9.24
C LEU A 127 2.00 3.20 -8.62
N ALA A 128 1.28 2.12 -8.93
CA ALA A 128 -0.03 1.82 -8.35
C ALA A 128 -0.15 0.35 -7.95
N ILE A 129 -0.51 0.10 -6.70
CA ILE A 129 -0.95 -1.21 -6.21
C ILE A 129 -2.36 -1.13 -5.66
N LEU A 130 -3.10 -2.22 -5.75
CA LEU A 130 -4.50 -2.30 -5.35
C LEU A 130 -4.65 -3.11 -4.07
N THR A 131 -5.55 -2.66 -3.17
CA THR A 131 -5.76 -3.34 -1.89
C THR A 131 -7.21 -3.20 -1.41
N ALA A 132 -7.66 -4.19 -0.65
CA ALA A 132 -8.78 -4.15 0.27
C ALA A 132 -8.42 -5.16 1.38
N ASP A 133 -7.93 -4.66 2.52
CA ASP A 133 -7.43 -5.36 3.71
C ASP A 133 -5.92 -5.68 3.74
N CYS A 134 -5.29 -6.05 2.63
CA CYS A 134 -3.84 -6.22 2.58
C CYS A 134 -3.13 -4.88 2.85
N VAL A 135 -1.93 -4.94 3.39
CA VAL A 135 -1.15 -3.74 3.77
C VAL A 135 -0.53 -3.10 2.53
N PRO A 136 -0.89 -1.87 2.17
CA PRO A 136 -0.16 -1.08 1.18
C PRO A 136 1.04 -0.41 1.86
N ILE A 137 2.24 -0.55 1.28
CA ILE A 137 3.46 0.05 1.81
C ILE A 137 4.12 0.86 0.72
N VAL A 138 4.50 2.09 1.02
CA VAL A 138 5.35 2.93 0.17
C VAL A 138 6.71 3.10 0.82
N LEU A 139 7.78 2.95 0.03
CA LEU A 139 9.16 3.12 0.45
C LEU A 139 9.81 4.16 -0.45
N HIS A 140 10.46 5.16 0.13
CA HIS A 140 11.19 6.18 -0.60
C HIS A 140 12.57 6.41 -0.01
N ASP A 141 13.60 6.31 -0.82
CA ASP A 141 14.94 6.77 -0.50
C ASP A 141 15.21 8.10 -1.21
N PRO A 142 15.20 9.23 -0.47
CA PRO A 142 15.44 10.56 -1.07
C PRO A 142 16.88 10.79 -1.51
N VAL A 143 17.83 9.97 -1.05
CA VAL A 143 19.26 10.08 -1.39
C VAL A 143 19.54 9.38 -2.71
N ALA A 144 19.07 8.14 -2.85
CA ALA A 144 19.22 7.38 -4.08
C ALA A 144 18.16 7.72 -5.14
N GLY A 145 17.09 8.44 -4.79
CA GLY A 145 15.99 8.75 -5.70
C GLY A 145 15.19 7.50 -6.10
N VAL A 146 14.99 6.55 -5.18
CA VAL A 146 14.30 5.29 -5.43
C VAL A 146 12.97 5.26 -4.70
N LEU A 147 11.89 4.91 -5.41
CA LEU A 147 10.54 4.80 -4.89
C LEU A 147 10.00 3.39 -5.11
N ALA A 148 9.25 2.86 -4.15
CA ALA A 148 8.55 1.59 -4.27
C ALA A 148 7.13 1.62 -3.68
N CYS A 149 6.20 0.86 -4.31
CA CYS A 149 4.89 0.52 -3.77
C CYS A 149 4.80 -0.99 -3.59
N VAL A 150 4.39 -1.46 -2.42
CA VAL A 150 4.34 -2.88 -2.03
C VAL A 150 2.93 -3.26 -1.60
N HIS A 151 2.43 -4.37 -2.15
CA HIS A 151 1.22 -5.05 -1.69
C HIS A 151 1.62 -6.19 -0.75
N ALA A 152 1.37 -6.03 0.53
CA ALA A 152 1.73 -7.01 1.55
C ALA A 152 0.48 -7.67 2.15
N GLY A 153 -0.10 -8.66 1.45
CA GLY A 153 -1.03 -9.61 2.03
C GLY A 153 -0.29 -10.60 2.94
N TRP A 154 -1.00 -11.44 3.72
CA TRP A 154 -0.34 -12.36 4.65
C TRP A 154 0.65 -13.32 3.95
N ARG A 155 0.31 -13.81 2.73
CA ARG A 155 1.21 -14.67 1.95
C ARG A 155 2.48 -13.94 1.53
N GLY A 156 2.34 -12.73 0.97
CA GLY A 156 3.47 -11.89 0.61
C GLY A 156 4.33 -11.50 1.81
N THR A 157 3.69 -11.21 2.94
CA THR A 157 4.38 -10.88 4.20
C THR A 157 5.26 -12.04 4.69
N VAL A 158 4.72 -13.27 4.75
CA VAL A 158 5.51 -14.45 5.17
C VAL A 158 6.53 -14.89 4.11
N ALA A 159 6.28 -14.59 2.84
CA ALA A 159 7.24 -14.79 1.74
C ALA A 159 8.33 -13.71 1.68
N GLY A 160 8.21 -12.65 2.50
CA GLY A 160 9.23 -11.62 2.63
C GLY A 160 9.19 -10.54 1.53
N VAL A 161 8.00 -10.20 0.98
CA VAL A 161 7.86 -9.18 -0.09
C VAL A 161 8.51 -7.85 0.26
N THR A 162 8.39 -7.40 1.52
CA THR A 162 8.99 -6.15 2.00
C THR A 162 10.53 -6.21 1.97
N ALA A 163 11.12 -7.31 2.42
CA ALA A 163 12.57 -7.52 2.39
C ALA A 163 13.08 -7.65 0.94
N ALA A 164 12.36 -8.39 0.09
CA ALA A 164 12.68 -8.53 -1.33
C ALA A 164 12.67 -7.15 -2.04
N THR A 165 11.68 -6.30 -1.73
CA THR A 165 11.62 -4.94 -2.28
C THR A 165 12.82 -4.10 -1.86
N LEU A 166 13.18 -4.12 -0.57
CA LEU A 166 14.36 -3.40 -0.07
C LEU A 166 15.65 -3.92 -0.70
N ALA A 167 15.77 -5.23 -0.92
CA ALA A 167 16.94 -5.79 -1.62
C ALA A 167 17.06 -5.28 -3.07
N VAL A 168 15.93 -5.18 -3.80
CA VAL A 168 15.91 -4.57 -5.14
C VAL A 168 16.29 -3.09 -5.08
N MET A 169 15.73 -2.32 -4.13
CA MET A 169 16.11 -0.92 -3.93
C MET A 169 17.60 -0.75 -3.59
N GLN A 170 18.17 -1.65 -2.77
CA GLN A 170 19.62 -1.66 -2.48
C GLN A 170 20.45 -1.89 -3.74
N GLY A 171 20.00 -2.75 -4.66
CA GLY A 171 20.62 -2.93 -5.98
C GLY A 171 20.61 -1.65 -6.84
N LEU A 172 19.73 -0.70 -6.52
CA LEU A 172 19.63 0.63 -7.14
C LEU A 172 20.33 1.74 -6.31
N GLY A 173 21.10 1.37 -5.29
CA GLY A 173 21.89 2.31 -4.48
C GLY A 173 21.23 2.75 -3.16
N THR A 174 20.04 2.26 -2.83
CA THR A 174 19.37 2.58 -1.57
C THR A 174 20.14 2.04 -0.38
N ARG A 175 20.21 2.84 0.69
CA ARG A 175 20.59 2.37 2.02
C ARG A 175 19.34 2.31 2.88
N PRO A 176 19.03 1.16 3.55
CA PRO A 176 17.82 1.04 4.38
C PRO A 176 17.70 2.13 5.45
N SER A 177 18.83 2.66 5.97
CA SER A 177 18.86 3.77 6.91
C SER A 177 18.29 5.09 6.35
N ASP A 178 18.29 5.27 5.04
CA ASP A 178 17.85 6.49 4.37
C ASP A 178 16.37 6.41 3.97
N VAL A 179 15.78 5.20 4.00
CA VAL A 179 14.40 4.96 3.58
C VAL A 179 13.41 5.61 4.54
N VAL A 180 12.45 6.34 3.97
CA VAL A 180 11.19 6.77 4.62
C VAL A 180 10.10 5.80 4.16
N ALA A 181 9.41 5.18 5.12
CA ALA A 181 8.37 4.19 4.85
C ALA A 181 6.99 4.67 5.31
N GLY A 182 5.98 4.54 4.46
CA GLY A 182 4.57 4.71 4.79
C GLY A 182 3.84 3.37 4.79
N ILE A 183 3.17 3.02 5.88
CA ILE A 183 2.28 1.86 5.98
C ILE A 183 0.85 2.38 5.97
N GLY A 184 0.04 1.96 4.99
CA GLY A 184 -1.32 2.41 4.81
C GLY A 184 -2.37 1.61 5.60
N PRO A 185 -3.65 1.95 5.38
CA PRO A 185 -4.78 1.26 5.99
C PRO A 185 -4.82 -0.21 5.59
N ALA A 186 -5.10 -1.07 6.55
CA ALA A 186 -5.26 -2.51 6.34
C ALA A 186 -6.31 -3.06 7.31
N VAL A 187 -6.66 -4.33 7.19
CA VAL A 187 -7.58 -4.98 8.12
C VAL A 187 -7.10 -4.81 9.57
N GLY A 188 -8.03 -4.47 10.46
CA GLY A 188 -7.71 -4.29 11.88
C GLY A 188 -7.26 -5.59 12.54
N ALA A 189 -6.29 -5.49 13.45
CA ALA A 189 -5.78 -6.65 14.20
C ALA A 189 -6.88 -7.37 14.99
N ASP A 190 -7.88 -6.62 15.47
CA ASP A 190 -9.07 -7.12 16.19
C ASP A 190 -10.07 -7.89 15.31
N ARG A 191 -9.93 -7.80 13.99
CA ARG A 191 -10.87 -8.36 13.01
C ARG A 191 -10.25 -9.33 12.02
N TYR A 192 -8.91 -9.41 12.00
CA TYR A 192 -8.23 -10.31 11.08
C TYR A 192 -8.03 -11.69 11.70
N GLN A 193 -9.15 -12.39 11.89
CA GLN A 193 -9.15 -13.79 12.33
C GLN A 193 -8.59 -14.68 11.23
N VAL A 194 -7.64 -15.54 11.59
CA VAL A 194 -6.92 -16.47 10.70
C VAL A 194 -6.94 -17.90 11.22
N GLY A 195 -6.71 -18.85 10.33
CA GLY A 195 -6.66 -20.28 10.65
C GLY A 195 -5.27 -20.77 11.11
N PRO A 196 -5.19 -22.05 11.46
CA PRO A 196 -3.93 -22.69 11.90
C PRO A 196 -2.85 -22.66 10.80
N ASP A 197 -3.23 -22.72 9.55
CA ASP A 197 -2.33 -22.65 8.39
C ASP A 197 -1.58 -21.31 8.35
N VAL A 198 -2.29 -20.19 8.52
CA VAL A 198 -1.71 -18.86 8.57
C VAL A 198 -0.85 -18.69 9.82
N HIS A 199 -1.35 -19.13 10.99
CA HIS A 199 -0.58 -19.09 12.23
C HIS A 199 0.75 -19.84 12.09
N GLN A 200 0.74 -21.05 11.53
CA GLN A 200 1.95 -21.85 11.30
C GLN A 200 2.92 -21.14 10.33
N ALA A 201 2.40 -20.56 9.24
CA ALA A 201 3.21 -19.85 8.26
C ALA A 201 3.90 -18.63 8.88
N VAL A 202 3.15 -17.81 9.65
CA VAL A 202 3.68 -16.65 10.36
C VAL A 202 4.72 -17.05 11.38
N THR A 203 4.44 -18.07 12.21
CA THR A 203 5.37 -18.55 13.24
C THR A 203 6.66 -19.09 12.61
N ARG A 204 6.57 -19.80 11.49
CA ARG A 204 7.74 -20.31 10.77
C ARG A 204 8.59 -19.17 10.18
N SER A 205 7.95 -18.13 9.61
CA SER A 205 8.65 -17.03 8.96
C SER A 205 9.31 -16.09 9.95
N PHE A 206 8.65 -15.79 11.07
CA PHE A 206 9.11 -14.78 12.02
C PHE A 206 9.70 -15.34 13.32
N GLY A 207 9.63 -16.68 13.52
CA GLY A 207 10.15 -17.32 14.72
C GLY A 207 9.53 -16.74 16.01
N PRO A 208 10.33 -16.50 17.06
CA PRO A 208 9.84 -15.95 18.34
C PRO A 208 9.18 -14.56 18.21
N ALA A 209 9.54 -13.78 17.20
CA ALA A 209 8.97 -12.45 16.99
C ALA A 209 7.48 -12.51 16.58
N ALA A 210 7.00 -13.64 16.06
CA ALA A 210 5.60 -13.84 15.71
C ALA A 210 4.63 -13.52 16.86
N ALA A 211 5.05 -13.81 18.10
CA ALA A 211 4.26 -13.51 19.29
C ALA A 211 3.96 -12.01 19.51
N GLN A 212 4.59 -11.11 18.75
CA GLN A 212 4.33 -9.67 18.84
C GLN A 212 3.10 -9.25 18.02
N PHE A 213 2.66 -10.06 17.04
CA PHE A 213 1.61 -9.68 16.10
C PHE A 213 0.63 -10.78 15.71
N ILE A 214 0.74 -12.00 16.28
CA ILE A 214 -0.29 -13.03 16.13
C ILE A 214 -0.60 -13.66 17.49
N HIS A 215 -1.89 -13.63 17.88
CA HIS A 215 -2.35 -14.06 19.20
C HIS A 215 -3.56 -14.98 19.05
N PRO A 216 -3.80 -15.91 20.00
CA PRO A 216 -5.04 -16.68 20.02
C PRO A 216 -6.27 -15.76 20.04
N ASP A 217 -7.29 -16.11 19.27
CA ASP A 217 -8.57 -15.40 19.32
C ASP A 217 -9.35 -15.87 20.56
N PRO A 218 -9.63 -14.99 21.54
CA PRO A 218 -10.32 -15.40 22.75
C PRO A 218 -11.80 -15.78 22.49
N SER A 219 -12.37 -15.37 21.35
CA SER A 219 -13.74 -15.66 20.98
C SER A 219 -13.91 -16.96 20.18
N ALA A 220 -12.81 -17.53 19.66
CA ALA A 220 -12.86 -18.67 18.75
C ALA A 220 -11.67 -19.63 18.97
N PRO A 221 -11.84 -20.69 19.76
CA PRO A 221 -10.79 -21.69 19.97
C PRO A 221 -10.22 -22.26 18.67
N GLY A 222 -8.88 -22.34 18.54
CA GLY A 222 -8.19 -22.80 17.34
C GLY A 222 -8.14 -21.77 16.21
N ARG A 223 -8.44 -20.51 16.50
CA ARG A 223 -8.27 -19.36 15.63
C ARG A 223 -7.33 -18.34 16.26
N TRP A 224 -6.78 -17.47 15.44
CA TRP A 224 -5.84 -16.42 15.84
C TRP A 224 -6.24 -15.09 15.24
N LEU A 225 -5.84 -14.01 15.89
CA LEU A 225 -5.92 -12.65 15.40
C LEU A 225 -4.51 -12.23 14.95
N LEU A 226 -4.40 -11.73 13.71
CA LEU A 226 -3.13 -11.32 13.11
C LEU A 226 -3.10 -9.80 12.91
N ASP A 227 -2.11 -9.12 13.50
CA ASP A 227 -1.75 -7.75 13.15
C ASP A 227 -0.77 -7.75 11.97
N LEU A 228 -1.34 -7.66 10.77
CA LEU A 228 -0.54 -7.70 9.54
C LEU A 228 0.31 -6.43 9.36
N ARG A 229 -0.14 -5.28 9.90
CA ARG A 229 0.65 -4.03 9.89
C ARG A 229 1.86 -4.13 10.80
N ALA A 230 1.68 -4.65 12.02
CA ALA A 230 2.79 -4.88 12.94
C ALA A 230 3.82 -5.86 12.38
N ALA A 231 3.38 -6.94 11.71
CA ALA A 231 4.27 -7.89 11.04
C ALA A 231 5.14 -7.21 9.96
N ASN A 232 4.54 -6.36 9.12
CA ASN A 232 5.26 -5.62 8.08
C ASN A 232 6.16 -4.51 8.66
N ARG A 233 5.73 -3.82 9.74
CA ARG A 233 6.58 -2.87 10.48
C ARG A 233 7.82 -3.59 11.05
N HIS A 234 7.63 -4.78 11.60
CA HIS A 234 8.73 -5.62 12.08
C HIS A 234 9.68 -5.99 10.93
N ALA A 235 9.17 -6.44 9.80
CA ALA A 235 9.97 -6.79 8.62
C ALA A 235 10.81 -5.59 8.10
N LEU A 236 10.24 -4.38 8.04
CA LEU A 236 10.97 -3.16 7.69
C LEU A 236 12.13 -2.88 8.65
N ARG A 237 11.88 -3.00 9.97
CA ARG A 237 12.92 -2.78 10.98
C ARG A 237 14.04 -3.82 10.90
N GLN A 238 13.69 -5.08 10.70
CA GLN A 238 14.67 -6.17 10.50
C GLN A 238 15.53 -5.96 9.25
N ALA A 239 14.96 -5.35 8.20
CA ALA A 239 15.68 -5.01 6.99
C ALA A 239 16.50 -3.69 7.10
N GLY A 240 16.55 -3.07 8.29
CA GLY A 240 17.40 -1.92 8.59
C GLY A 240 16.75 -0.54 8.45
N VAL A 241 15.42 -0.47 8.20
CA VAL A 241 14.71 0.81 8.19
C VAL A 241 14.53 1.32 9.62
N PRO A 242 15.00 2.55 9.96
CA PRO A 242 14.87 3.09 11.30
C PRO A 242 13.40 3.24 11.72
N GLY A 243 13.07 2.85 12.95
CA GLY A 243 11.69 2.94 13.44
C GLY A 243 11.08 4.34 13.38
N ALA A 244 11.89 5.38 13.57
CA ALA A 244 11.47 6.78 13.46
C ALA A 244 11.13 7.22 12.03
N ARG A 245 11.51 6.44 11.02
CA ARG A 245 11.22 6.70 9.60
C ARG A 245 10.08 5.82 9.07
N ILE A 246 9.40 5.06 9.95
CA ILE A 246 8.25 4.21 9.57
C ILE A 246 6.96 4.89 10.08
N HIS A 247 6.19 5.43 9.17
CA HIS A 247 4.97 6.18 9.42
C HIS A 247 3.74 5.32 9.08
N ALA A 248 3.04 4.81 10.08
CA ALA A 248 1.89 3.94 9.88
C ALA A 248 0.57 4.69 10.08
N ALA A 249 -0.42 4.36 9.25
CA ALA A 249 -1.80 4.75 9.46
C ALA A 249 -2.46 3.81 10.48
N ASP A 250 -2.98 4.37 11.57
CA ASP A 250 -3.75 3.61 12.57
C ASP A 250 -5.26 3.58 12.25
N ILE A 251 -5.57 3.49 10.95
CA ILE A 251 -6.96 3.45 10.46
C ILE A 251 -7.19 2.07 9.84
N PRO A 252 -8.14 1.27 10.37
CA PRO A 252 -8.46 -0.02 9.78
C PRO A 252 -9.30 0.15 8.50
N THR A 253 -9.20 -0.84 7.60
CA THR A 253 -10.22 -1.06 6.57
C THR A 253 -11.47 -1.67 7.20
N GLY A 254 -12.64 -1.51 6.55
CA GLY A 254 -13.89 -2.09 7.03
C GLY A 254 -15.00 -1.08 7.25
N PRO A 255 -16.13 -1.52 7.86
CA PRO A 255 -17.36 -0.73 7.91
C PRO A 255 -17.27 0.50 8.84
N VAL A 256 -16.35 0.52 9.78
CA VAL A 256 -16.16 1.64 10.71
C VAL A 256 -14.66 1.98 10.75
N PRO A 257 -14.32 3.22 10.45
CA PRO A 257 -15.11 4.40 10.08
C PRO A 257 -15.65 4.43 8.64
N GLY A 258 -15.55 3.34 7.86
CA GLY A 258 -16.15 3.24 6.52
C GLY A 258 -15.43 3.98 5.39
N HIS A 259 -14.20 4.45 5.64
CA HIS A 259 -13.45 5.21 4.65
C HIS A 259 -12.86 4.34 3.52
N PHE A 260 -12.73 3.05 3.74
CA PHE A 260 -11.98 2.14 2.88
C PHE A 260 -12.76 0.88 2.55
N PHE A 261 -12.59 0.34 1.34
CA PHE A 261 -13.09 -0.99 1.01
C PHE A 261 -12.44 -2.07 1.88
N SER A 262 -13.19 -3.13 2.16
CA SER A 262 -12.70 -4.30 2.91
C SER A 262 -13.30 -5.57 2.35
N ASP A 263 -12.46 -6.45 1.84
CA ASP A 263 -12.83 -7.77 1.32
C ASP A 263 -13.26 -8.73 2.44
N ARG A 264 -12.75 -8.52 3.64
CA ARG A 264 -13.14 -9.26 4.85
C ARG A 264 -14.56 -8.89 5.31
N ALA A 265 -14.92 -7.60 5.17
CA ALA A 265 -16.21 -7.10 5.66
C ALA A 265 -17.35 -7.38 4.67
N ALA A 266 -17.08 -7.32 3.36
CA ALA A 266 -18.09 -7.51 2.31
C ALA A 266 -17.47 -8.02 1.01
N ARG A 267 -18.10 -9.01 0.38
CA ARG A 267 -17.77 -9.56 -0.95
C ARG A 267 -19.01 -9.62 -1.82
N PRO A 268 -18.91 -9.18 -3.11
CA PRO A 268 -17.76 -8.51 -3.71
C PRO A 268 -17.55 -7.10 -3.15
N CYS A 269 -16.37 -6.51 -3.35
CA CYS A 269 -16.11 -5.12 -3.01
C CYS A 269 -15.04 -4.50 -3.93
N GLY A 270 -15.01 -3.16 -3.97
CA GLY A 270 -14.01 -2.41 -4.72
C GLY A 270 -12.59 -2.55 -4.14
N ARG A 271 -11.62 -2.01 -4.87
CA ARG A 271 -10.21 -1.92 -4.43
C ARG A 271 -9.77 -0.46 -4.37
N LEU A 272 -9.06 -0.14 -3.29
CA LEU A 272 -8.31 1.09 -3.12
C LEU A 272 -7.02 1.02 -3.93
N ALA A 273 -6.42 2.17 -4.24
CA ALA A 273 -5.04 2.21 -4.72
C ALA A 273 -4.13 2.90 -3.69
N LEU A 274 -2.96 2.30 -3.44
CA LEU A 274 -1.78 3.08 -3.09
C LEU A 274 -1.15 3.52 -4.40
N ALA A 275 -1.09 4.84 -4.62
CA ALA A 275 -0.38 5.44 -5.74
C ALA A 275 0.78 6.29 -5.23
N ALA A 276 1.92 6.25 -5.92
CA ALA A 276 3.08 7.05 -5.55
C ALA A 276 3.92 7.44 -6.77
N ARG A 277 4.52 8.65 -6.72
CA ARG A 277 5.47 9.16 -7.72
C ARG A 277 6.61 9.92 -7.05
N LEU A 278 7.77 9.94 -7.68
CA LEU A 278 8.82 10.87 -7.34
C LEU A 278 8.41 12.28 -7.79
N ARG A 279 8.67 13.29 -6.98
CA ARG A 279 8.49 14.67 -7.41
C ARG A 279 9.69 15.11 -8.25
N PRO A 280 9.46 15.83 -9.37
CA PRO A 280 10.56 16.43 -10.10
C PRO A 280 11.41 17.31 -9.17
N GLY A 281 12.73 17.23 -9.30
CA GLY A 281 13.65 18.02 -8.47
C GLY A 281 13.42 19.53 -8.71
N GLY A 282 12.80 20.22 -7.76
CA GLY A 282 12.51 21.65 -7.81
C GLY A 282 11.27 22.10 -7.03
N GLU A 283 10.34 21.22 -6.75
CA GLU A 283 9.12 21.53 -5.98
C GLU A 283 9.26 21.06 -4.53
N ARG A 284 10.07 21.78 -3.77
CA ARG A 284 10.15 21.66 -2.29
C ARG A 284 9.38 22.79 -1.64
#